data_141b3c6317a69c24181c4747f40e86fc
#
_entry.id   141b3c6317a69c24181c4747f40e86fc
#
_cell.length_a   1.000
_cell.length_b   1.000
_cell.length_c   1.000
_cell.angle_alpha   90.00
_cell.angle_beta   90.00
_cell.angle_gamma   90.00
#
_symmetry.space_group_name_H-M   'P 1'
#
loop_
_entity.id
_entity.type
_entity.pdbx_description
1 polymer ?
#
loop_
_entity_poly.entity_id
_entity_poly.type
_entity_poly.pdbx_seq_one_letter_code
_entity_poly.pdbx_strand_id
1 'polypeptide(L)'
;MAKKVSSIGVARTTTVKLRTAKGRSASSQRWLRRQLNDPYVQEAKRQGYRSRSAFKLIQLDQKFELFKKGYLVVDLGAAPGGWTQIAADRINSKSCSGKVVGLDILPMEPISGATLLQADFMTESGYELLLKSLPTNVDVVLSDMAAPTTGHTQTDHIRTIGLCEAAYEFAVDVLAMNGSFIAKVFKGGSEHALLNRMKKEFKSVRHAKPDASRSESPETYVVLSLIHI
;
A
#
# COMPACT_ATOMS: atom_id res chain seq x y z
N MET A 1 26.93 -6.91 -11.06
CA MET A 1 27.27 -7.07 -9.64
C MET A 1 26.18 -6.37 -8.82
N ALA A 2 25.27 -7.13 -8.24
CA ALA A 2 24.16 -6.57 -7.44
C ALA A 2 24.72 -6.09 -6.09
N LYS A 3 24.64 -4.79 -5.82
CA LYS A 3 24.94 -4.22 -4.50
C LYS A 3 23.93 -4.78 -3.49
N LYS A 4 24.41 -5.56 -2.52
CA LYS A 4 23.66 -5.92 -1.32
C LYS A 4 23.19 -4.65 -0.65
N VAL A 5 21.88 -4.35 -0.73
CA VAL A 5 21.26 -3.28 0.02
C VAL A 5 21.27 -3.72 1.47
N SER A 6 22.06 -3.05 2.29
CA SER A 6 22.05 -3.21 3.74
C SER A 6 20.62 -2.97 4.25
N SER A 7 20.10 -3.93 5.04
CA SER A 7 18.91 -3.71 5.86
C SER A 7 19.03 -2.33 6.52
N ILE A 8 18.02 -1.47 6.36
CA ILE A 8 17.95 -0.21 7.10
C ILE A 8 17.98 -0.61 8.57
N GLY A 9 19.17 -0.49 9.18
CA GLY A 9 19.37 -0.78 10.59
C GLY A 9 18.59 0.23 11.42
N VAL A 10 17.31 -0.07 11.67
CA VAL A 10 16.51 0.72 12.59
C VAL A 10 17.09 0.47 13.98
N ALA A 11 17.80 1.47 14.50
CA ALA A 11 18.44 1.41 15.81
C ALA A 11 17.42 0.99 16.88
N ARG A 12 17.81 0.08 17.78
CA ARG A 12 17.01 -0.26 18.96
C ARG A 12 16.83 1.00 19.79
N THR A 13 15.62 1.55 19.77
CA THR A 13 15.26 2.71 20.58
C THR A 13 14.87 2.25 21.99
N THR A 14 15.10 3.12 22.97
CA THR A 14 14.71 2.88 24.37
C THR A 14 13.19 2.68 24.47
N THR A 15 12.75 1.66 25.23
CA THR A 15 11.33 1.36 25.41
C THR A 15 10.59 2.53 26.07
N VAL A 16 9.62 3.09 25.36
CA VAL A 16 8.78 4.18 25.84
C VAL A 16 7.63 3.62 26.67
N LYS A 17 7.53 4.07 27.94
CA LYS A 17 6.41 3.71 28.83
C LYS A 17 5.19 4.60 28.55
N LEU A 18 3.98 4.01 28.61
CA LEU A 18 2.72 4.77 28.53
C LEU A 18 2.59 5.68 29.77
N ARG A 19 2.48 7.00 29.54
CA ARG A 19 2.29 7.99 30.61
C ARG A 19 0.82 8.07 31.07
N THR A 20 -0.15 7.71 30.23
CA THR A 20 -1.59 7.81 30.49
C THR A 20 -2.29 6.48 30.23
N ALA A 21 -2.13 5.53 31.16
CA ALA A 21 -2.81 4.23 31.08
C ALA A 21 -4.21 4.25 31.74
N LYS A 22 -4.43 5.17 32.72
CA LYS A 22 -5.66 5.26 33.52
C LYS A 22 -6.87 5.62 32.62
N GLY A 23 -7.94 4.82 32.71
CA GLY A 23 -9.19 5.06 31.95
C GLY A 23 -9.22 4.44 30.55
N ARG A 24 -8.18 3.73 30.08
CA ARG A 24 -8.13 3.10 28.76
C ARG A 24 -8.34 1.58 28.87
N SER A 25 -9.04 0.99 27.88
CA SER A 25 -9.17 -0.47 27.78
C SER A 25 -7.80 -1.15 27.61
N ALA A 26 -7.68 -2.42 28.01
CA ALA A 26 -6.45 -3.19 27.85
C ALA A 26 -6.00 -3.31 26.38
N SER A 27 -6.94 -3.38 25.43
CA SER A 27 -6.66 -3.38 23.99
C SER A 27 -6.07 -2.06 23.52
N SER A 28 -6.64 -0.93 23.94
CA SER A 28 -6.13 0.41 23.64
C SER A 28 -4.73 0.64 24.20
N GLN A 29 -4.47 0.16 25.44
CA GLN A 29 -3.13 0.25 26.05
C GLN A 29 -2.11 -0.59 25.28
N ARG A 30 -2.46 -1.82 24.87
CA ARG A 30 -1.59 -2.68 24.05
C ARG A 30 -1.30 -2.04 22.70
N TRP A 31 -2.30 -1.48 22.04
CA TRP A 31 -2.13 -0.76 20.76
C TRP A 31 -1.18 0.43 20.89
N LEU A 32 -1.39 1.29 21.91
CA LEU A 32 -0.53 2.46 22.16
C LEU A 32 0.92 2.08 22.48
N ARG A 33 1.14 1.06 23.34
CA ARG A 33 2.49 0.55 23.62
C ARG A 33 3.18 0.08 22.34
N ARG A 34 2.46 -0.62 21.48
CA ARG A 34 2.96 -1.10 20.19
C ARG A 34 3.31 0.07 19.28
N GLN A 35 2.45 1.08 19.17
CA GLN A 35 2.71 2.26 18.35
C GLN A 35 3.91 3.07 18.85
N LEU A 36 4.04 3.29 20.15
CA LEU A 36 5.13 4.07 20.72
C LEU A 36 6.49 3.38 20.58
N ASN A 37 6.51 2.04 20.57
CA ASN A 37 7.73 1.24 20.50
C ASN A 37 7.99 0.62 19.12
N ASP A 38 7.21 0.97 18.13
CA ASP A 38 7.40 0.51 16.75
C ASP A 38 8.51 1.35 16.09
N PRO A 39 9.65 0.74 15.72
CA PRO A 39 10.78 1.47 15.17
C PRO A 39 10.44 2.16 13.86
N TYR A 40 9.55 1.57 13.03
CA TYR A 40 9.11 2.19 11.78
C TYR A 40 8.19 3.39 12.01
N VAL A 41 7.44 3.45 13.12
CA VAL A 41 6.65 4.64 13.49
C VAL A 41 7.57 5.80 13.85
N GLN A 42 8.63 5.53 14.60
CA GLN A 42 9.60 6.56 15.00
C GLN A 42 10.38 7.05 13.79
N GLU A 43 10.83 6.13 12.94
CA GLU A 43 11.58 6.46 11.73
C GLU A 43 10.71 7.21 10.70
N ALA A 44 9.43 6.85 10.55
CA ALA A 44 8.49 7.60 9.71
C ALA A 44 8.37 9.06 10.15
N LYS A 45 8.22 9.31 11.45
CA LYS A 45 8.21 10.67 12.01
C LYS A 45 9.51 11.43 11.74
N ARG A 46 10.66 10.76 11.90
CA ARG A 46 11.98 11.36 11.68
C ARG A 46 12.19 11.78 10.22
N GLN A 47 11.67 10.95 9.28
CA GLN A 47 11.79 11.19 7.83
C GLN A 47 10.64 12.02 7.24
N GLY A 48 9.65 12.42 8.05
CA GLY A 48 8.48 13.19 7.58
C GLY A 48 7.45 12.36 6.81
N TYR A 49 7.49 11.03 6.94
CA TYR A 49 6.45 10.19 6.36
C TYR A 49 5.17 10.18 7.22
N ARG A 50 4.03 10.21 6.56
CA ARG A 50 2.71 10.25 7.22
C ARG A 50 2.37 8.98 7.99
N SER A 51 2.95 7.86 7.60
CA SER A 51 2.72 6.57 8.24
C SER A 51 3.92 5.64 8.13
N ARG A 52 3.99 4.66 9.02
CA ARG A 52 4.96 3.57 8.95
C ARG A 52 4.82 2.70 7.70
N SER A 53 3.62 2.70 7.07
CA SER A 53 3.38 1.91 5.85
C SER A 53 4.25 2.37 4.68
N ALA A 54 4.75 3.61 4.68
CA ALA A 54 5.72 4.09 3.71
C ALA A 54 6.91 3.14 3.53
N PHE A 55 7.43 2.57 4.64
CA PHE A 55 8.54 1.62 4.58
C PHE A 55 8.18 0.29 3.92
N LYS A 56 6.92 -0.13 3.95
CA LYS A 56 6.49 -1.31 3.21
C LYS A 56 6.67 -1.10 1.70
N LEU A 57 6.19 0.05 1.20
CA LEU A 57 6.32 0.39 -0.21
C LEU A 57 7.78 0.62 -0.62
N ILE A 58 8.59 1.28 0.22
CA ILE A 58 10.03 1.43 -0.01
C ILE A 58 10.70 0.07 -0.18
N GLN A 59 10.41 -0.91 0.68
CA GLN A 59 11.01 -2.24 0.63
C GLN A 59 10.49 -3.05 -0.56
N LEU A 60 9.22 -2.90 -0.93
CA LEU A 60 8.66 -3.50 -2.15
C LEU A 60 9.33 -2.90 -3.40
N ASP A 61 9.47 -1.58 -3.47
CA ASP A 61 10.12 -0.89 -4.58
C ASP A 61 11.60 -1.29 -4.72
N GLN A 62 12.34 -1.35 -3.63
CA GLN A 62 13.73 -1.82 -3.61
C GLN A 62 13.90 -3.23 -4.15
N LYS A 63 12.90 -4.10 -3.93
CA LYS A 63 12.94 -5.50 -4.35
C LYS A 63 12.47 -5.72 -5.78
N PHE A 64 11.48 -4.95 -6.23
CA PHE A 64 10.77 -5.20 -7.48
C PHE A 64 10.91 -4.09 -8.50
N GLU A 65 11.57 -2.98 -8.16
CA GLU A 65 11.80 -1.81 -9.05
C GLU A 65 10.50 -1.30 -9.68
N LEU A 66 9.51 -0.99 -8.80
CA LEU A 66 8.13 -0.70 -9.18
C LEU A 66 7.97 0.62 -9.95
N PHE A 67 8.84 1.60 -9.69
CA PHE A 67 8.65 2.96 -10.17
C PHE A 67 9.73 3.38 -11.15
N LYS A 68 9.30 4.12 -12.18
CA LYS A 68 10.18 4.89 -13.07
C LYS A 68 9.73 6.34 -13.11
N LYS A 69 10.65 7.22 -13.47
CA LYS A 69 10.34 8.64 -13.65
C LYS A 69 9.29 8.84 -14.72
N GLY A 70 8.33 9.70 -14.45
CA GLY A 70 7.26 10.02 -15.40
C GLY A 70 6.06 9.07 -15.35
N TYR A 71 6.07 8.02 -14.52
CA TYR A 71 4.95 7.09 -14.39
C TYR A 71 3.68 7.77 -13.87
N LEU A 72 2.54 7.24 -14.28
CA LEU A 72 1.23 7.48 -13.68
C LEU A 72 0.91 6.35 -12.70
N VAL A 73 0.69 6.70 -11.44
CA VAL A 73 0.44 5.75 -10.34
C VAL A 73 -0.91 6.03 -9.72
N VAL A 74 -1.68 4.97 -9.47
CA VAL A 74 -2.90 5.01 -8.64
C VAL A 74 -2.61 4.36 -7.29
N ASP A 75 -3.06 5.00 -6.20
CA ASP A 75 -2.93 4.51 -4.82
C ASP A 75 -4.34 4.38 -4.20
N LEU A 76 -4.83 3.15 -4.07
CA LEU A 76 -6.13 2.81 -3.51
C LEU A 76 -6.02 2.52 -2.02
N GLY A 77 -6.84 3.21 -1.20
CA GLY A 77 -6.69 3.19 0.26
C GLY A 77 -5.51 4.04 0.69
N ALA A 78 -5.36 5.21 0.08
CA ALA A 78 -4.18 6.06 0.17
C ALA A 78 -3.95 6.66 1.57
N ALA A 79 -5.01 6.90 2.36
CA ALA A 79 -4.90 7.57 3.66
C ALA A 79 -4.01 6.81 4.65
N PRO A 80 -3.19 7.54 5.39
CA PRO A 80 -2.99 9.00 5.47
C PRO A 80 -2.02 9.57 4.43
N GLY A 81 -1.58 8.81 3.40
CA GLY A 81 -0.74 9.28 2.31
C GLY A 81 0.71 8.78 2.35
N GLY A 82 1.01 7.77 3.15
CA GLY A 82 2.39 7.25 3.26
C GLY A 82 2.89 6.61 1.95
N TRP A 83 2.05 5.83 1.27
CA TRP A 83 2.39 5.24 -0.02
C TRP A 83 2.39 6.29 -1.13
N THR A 84 1.41 7.18 -1.13
CA THR A 84 1.34 8.31 -2.07
C THR A 84 2.59 9.19 -2.02
N GLN A 85 3.13 9.50 -0.82
CA GLN A 85 4.38 10.24 -0.67
C GLN A 85 5.55 9.51 -1.36
N ILE A 86 5.71 8.22 -1.10
CA ILE A 86 6.80 7.43 -1.69
C ILE A 86 6.66 7.35 -3.21
N ALA A 87 5.46 7.08 -3.71
CA ALA A 87 5.21 7.03 -5.16
C ALA A 87 5.55 8.37 -5.81
N ALA A 88 5.07 9.49 -5.25
CA ALA A 88 5.37 10.83 -5.77
C ALA A 88 6.87 11.13 -5.82
N ASP A 89 7.61 10.80 -4.75
CA ASP A 89 9.08 10.97 -4.72
C ASP A 89 9.79 10.14 -5.79
N ARG A 90 9.33 8.92 -6.05
CA ARG A 90 9.98 8.00 -7.00
C ARG A 90 9.74 8.38 -8.45
N ILE A 91 8.53 8.84 -8.78
CA ILE A 91 8.15 9.15 -10.17
C ILE A 91 8.40 10.61 -10.55
N ASN A 92 8.38 11.53 -9.58
CA ASN A 92 8.61 12.94 -9.82
C ASN A 92 10.10 13.26 -9.72
N SER A 93 10.69 13.67 -10.83
CA SER A 93 11.97 14.35 -10.84
C SER A 93 11.75 15.79 -11.32
N LYS A 94 12.72 16.66 -11.07
CA LYS A 94 12.69 18.07 -11.53
C LYS A 94 12.45 18.24 -13.04
N SER A 95 12.59 17.17 -13.81
CA SER A 95 12.46 17.15 -15.30
C SER A 95 11.38 16.22 -15.82
N CYS A 96 10.63 15.50 -14.99
CA CYS A 96 9.62 14.53 -15.43
C CYS A 96 8.27 14.82 -14.78
N SER A 97 7.19 14.71 -15.56
CA SER A 97 5.81 14.97 -15.17
C SER A 97 5.06 13.70 -14.72
N GLY A 98 5.66 12.88 -13.86
CA GLY A 98 4.95 11.78 -13.25
C GLY A 98 3.79 12.28 -12.37
N LYS A 99 2.72 11.50 -12.25
CA LYS A 99 1.53 11.85 -11.47
C LYS A 99 1.08 10.69 -10.59
N VAL A 100 0.71 11.00 -9.35
CA VAL A 100 0.01 10.05 -8.46
C VAL A 100 -1.43 10.49 -8.29
N VAL A 101 -2.37 9.56 -8.40
CA VAL A 101 -3.77 9.74 -8.02
C VAL A 101 -4.05 8.84 -6.84
N GLY A 102 -4.26 9.43 -5.66
CA GLY A 102 -4.62 8.71 -4.44
C GLY A 102 -6.12 8.83 -4.15
N LEU A 103 -6.75 7.72 -3.80
CA LEU A 103 -8.16 7.69 -3.42
C LEU A 103 -8.35 6.99 -2.08
N ASP A 104 -9.12 7.61 -1.18
CA ASP A 104 -9.52 7.03 0.10
C ASP A 104 -10.88 7.56 0.55
N ILE A 105 -11.56 6.82 1.41
CA ILE A 105 -12.79 7.28 2.10
C ILE A 105 -12.50 8.39 3.11
N LEU A 106 -11.28 8.41 3.65
CA LEU A 106 -10.84 9.41 4.62
C LEU A 106 -10.21 10.61 3.92
N PRO A 107 -10.40 11.82 4.47
CA PRO A 107 -9.74 13.00 3.94
C PRO A 107 -8.22 12.94 4.18
N MET A 108 -7.48 13.53 3.26
CA MET A 108 -6.03 13.64 3.34
C MET A 108 -5.55 15.07 3.11
N GLU A 109 -4.52 15.48 3.84
CA GLU A 109 -3.82 16.72 3.57
C GLU A 109 -3.11 16.65 2.18
N PRO A 110 -2.97 17.76 1.47
CA PRO A 110 -2.31 17.79 0.17
C PRO A 110 -0.89 17.19 0.17
N ILE A 111 -0.56 16.48 -0.90
CA ILE A 111 0.78 15.92 -1.15
C ILE A 111 1.29 16.49 -2.48
N SER A 112 2.49 17.05 -2.46
CA SER A 112 3.12 17.57 -3.68
C SER A 112 3.30 16.46 -4.73
N GLY A 113 2.88 16.72 -5.96
CA GLY A 113 2.95 15.75 -7.06
C GLY A 113 1.84 14.70 -7.07
N ALA A 114 0.82 14.83 -6.18
CA ALA A 114 -0.32 13.93 -6.15
C ALA A 114 -1.65 14.68 -6.26
N THR A 115 -2.62 14.06 -6.91
CA THR A 115 -4.05 14.41 -6.85
C THR A 115 -4.72 13.49 -5.84
N LEU A 116 -5.38 14.04 -4.85
CA LEU A 116 -6.04 13.27 -3.80
C LEU A 116 -7.56 13.38 -3.96
N LEU A 117 -8.21 12.23 -4.00
CA LEU A 117 -9.66 12.10 -4.15
C LEU A 117 -10.23 11.50 -2.86
N GLN A 118 -11.33 12.06 -2.38
CA GLN A 118 -12.05 11.49 -1.25
C GLN A 118 -13.34 10.84 -1.76
N ALA A 119 -13.36 9.52 -1.82
CA ALA A 119 -14.53 8.74 -2.20
C ALA A 119 -14.37 7.27 -1.73
N ASP A 120 -15.49 6.56 -1.68
CA ASP A 120 -15.48 5.12 -1.47
C ASP A 120 -15.25 4.41 -2.82
N PHE A 121 -14.11 3.75 -2.97
CA PHE A 121 -13.75 2.99 -4.16
C PHE A 121 -14.77 1.88 -4.50
N MET A 122 -15.44 1.34 -3.50
CA MET A 122 -16.42 0.26 -3.67
C MET A 122 -17.77 0.73 -4.21
N THR A 123 -17.97 2.04 -4.39
CA THR A 123 -19.17 2.62 -5.00
C THR A 123 -18.93 2.96 -6.47
N GLU A 124 -20.00 2.85 -7.28
CA GLU A 124 -19.95 3.24 -8.69
C GLU A 124 -19.46 4.69 -8.88
N SER A 125 -19.96 5.62 -8.07
CA SER A 125 -19.56 7.03 -8.11
C SER A 125 -18.09 7.24 -7.77
N GLY A 126 -17.54 6.50 -6.80
CA GLY A 126 -16.12 6.58 -6.44
C GLY A 126 -15.23 6.00 -7.53
N TYR A 127 -15.63 4.88 -8.12
CA TYR A 127 -14.96 4.25 -9.25
C TYR A 127 -14.93 5.20 -10.47
N GLU A 128 -16.08 5.76 -10.85
CA GLU A 128 -16.16 6.73 -11.95
C GLU A 128 -15.34 8.01 -11.70
N LEU A 129 -15.37 8.55 -10.46
CA LEU A 129 -14.57 9.71 -10.09
C LEU A 129 -13.08 9.43 -10.31
N LEU A 130 -12.61 8.25 -9.93
CA LEU A 130 -11.23 7.83 -10.13
C LEU A 130 -10.92 7.73 -11.63
N LEU A 131 -11.73 7.03 -12.42
CA LEU A 131 -11.54 6.91 -13.87
C LEU A 131 -11.45 8.27 -14.55
N LYS A 132 -12.36 9.19 -14.24
CA LYS A 132 -12.38 10.57 -14.80
C LYS A 132 -11.13 11.38 -14.44
N SER A 133 -10.41 11.01 -13.38
CA SER A 133 -9.18 11.69 -12.95
C SER A 133 -7.92 11.20 -13.68
N LEU A 134 -8.01 10.09 -14.39
CA LEU A 134 -6.88 9.48 -15.11
C LEU A 134 -6.79 10.04 -16.54
N PRO A 135 -5.65 10.65 -16.92
CA PRO A 135 -5.47 11.20 -18.25
C PRO A 135 -5.18 10.14 -19.33
N THR A 136 -4.62 9.01 -18.93
CA THR A 136 -4.18 7.90 -19.78
C THR A 136 -4.19 6.59 -18.99
N ASN A 137 -3.73 5.51 -19.62
CA ASN A 137 -3.47 4.26 -18.92
C ASN A 137 -2.41 4.42 -17.83
N VAL A 138 -2.54 3.62 -16.79
CA VAL A 138 -1.76 3.69 -15.54
C VAL A 138 -0.56 2.74 -15.60
N ASP A 139 0.60 3.17 -15.15
CA ASP A 139 1.79 2.32 -15.11
C ASP A 139 1.80 1.41 -13.87
N VAL A 140 1.30 1.92 -12.73
CA VAL A 140 1.29 1.17 -11.47
C VAL A 140 -0.01 1.43 -10.71
N VAL A 141 -0.68 0.35 -10.31
CA VAL A 141 -1.80 0.39 -9.36
C VAL A 141 -1.36 -0.21 -8.03
N LEU A 142 -1.50 0.55 -6.97
CA LEU A 142 -1.19 0.19 -5.59
C LEU A 142 -2.49 0.03 -4.79
N SER A 143 -2.55 -0.94 -3.87
CA SER A 143 -3.66 -1.09 -2.93
C SER A 143 -3.16 -1.56 -1.56
N ASP A 144 -3.17 -0.67 -0.57
CA ASP A 144 -3.02 -1.02 0.85
C ASP A 144 -4.37 -0.97 1.59
N MET A 145 -5.49 -1.07 0.84
CA MET A 145 -6.84 -1.09 1.40
C MET A 145 -6.98 -2.15 2.48
N ALA A 146 -7.70 -1.83 3.54
CA ALA A 146 -8.06 -2.74 4.61
C ALA A 146 -9.45 -2.42 5.13
N ALA A 147 -10.31 -3.41 5.20
CA ALA A 147 -11.57 -3.27 5.93
C ALA A 147 -11.30 -3.11 7.44
N PRO A 148 -12.14 -2.37 8.17
CA PRO A 148 -12.08 -2.36 9.62
C PRO A 148 -12.12 -3.78 10.17
N THR A 149 -11.18 -4.11 11.07
CA THR A 149 -11.08 -5.44 11.64
C THR A 149 -12.26 -5.71 12.57
N THR A 150 -12.92 -6.85 12.36
CA THR A 150 -14.03 -7.32 13.23
C THR A 150 -13.50 -8.09 14.44
N GLY A 151 -12.24 -8.55 14.37
CA GLY A 151 -11.62 -9.48 15.32
C GLY A 151 -11.92 -10.95 14.99
N HIS A 152 -12.73 -11.22 13.97
CA HIS A 152 -13.00 -12.57 13.48
C HIS A 152 -12.14 -12.84 12.24
N THR A 153 -11.09 -13.64 12.39
CA THR A 153 -10.03 -13.84 11.39
C THR A 153 -10.57 -14.21 10.00
N GLN A 154 -11.56 -15.10 9.92
CA GLN A 154 -12.12 -15.54 8.66
C GLN A 154 -12.89 -14.42 7.94
N THR A 155 -13.70 -13.65 8.69
CA THR A 155 -14.43 -12.50 8.13
C THR A 155 -13.47 -11.41 7.64
N ASP A 156 -12.45 -11.10 8.44
CA ASP A 156 -11.44 -10.09 8.09
C ASP A 156 -10.64 -10.53 6.85
N HIS A 157 -10.36 -11.83 6.72
CA HIS A 157 -9.72 -12.42 5.56
C HIS A 157 -10.57 -12.25 4.28
N ILE A 158 -11.85 -12.67 4.32
CA ILE A 158 -12.77 -12.57 3.17
C ILE A 158 -12.93 -11.11 2.72
N ARG A 159 -13.07 -10.18 3.66
CA ARG A 159 -13.17 -8.74 3.35
C ARG A 159 -11.91 -8.21 2.68
N THR A 160 -10.74 -8.62 3.15
CA THR A 160 -9.46 -8.17 2.56
C THR A 160 -9.28 -8.73 1.15
N ILE A 161 -9.69 -9.99 0.91
CA ILE A 161 -9.68 -10.58 -0.43
C ILE A 161 -10.63 -9.81 -1.36
N GLY A 162 -11.86 -9.52 -0.93
CA GLY A 162 -12.82 -8.76 -1.74
C GLY A 162 -12.29 -7.37 -2.15
N LEU A 163 -11.59 -6.67 -1.24
CA LEU A 163 -10.94 -5.40 -1.57
C LEU A 163 -9.78 -5.58 -2.57
N CYS A 164 -9.00 -6.66 -2.42
CA CYS A 164 -7.92 -6.97 -3.36
C CYS A 164 -8.49 -7.34 -4.74
N GLU A 165 -9.59 -8.08 -4.78
CA GLU A 165 -10.26 -8.48 -6.02
C GLU A 165 -10.82 -7.27 -6.77
N ALA A 166 -11.52 -6.36 -6.08
CA ALA A 166 -12.01 -5.12 -6.66
C ALA A 166 -10.86 -4.23 -7.20
N ALA A 167 -9.77 -4.11 -6.43
CA ALA A 167 -8.58 -3.38 -6.87
C ALA A 167 -7.90 -4.04 -8.08
N TYR A 168 -7.93 -5.36 -8.16
CA TYR A 168 -7.40 -6.13 -9.27
C TYR A 168 -8.21 -5.94 -10.55
N GLU A 169 -9.54 -5.98 -10.48
CA GLU A 169 -10.44 -5.71 -11.59
C GLU A 169 -10.16 -4.31 -12.18
N PHE A 170 -10.12 -3.31 -11.31
CA PHE A 170 -9.75 -1.96 -11.71
C PHE A 170 -8.35 -1.91 -12.38
N ALA A 171 -7.37 -2.62 -11.83
CA ALA A 171 -6.02 -2.63 -12.39
C ALA A 171 -5.99 -3.23 -13.81
N VAL A 172 -6.77 -4.29 -14.05
CA VAL A 172 -6.90 -4.90 -15.38
C VAL A 172 -7.49 -3.92 -16.39
N ASP A 173 -8.47 -3.10 -15.97
CA ASP A 173 -9.13 -2.14 -16.85
C ASP A 173 -8.24 -0.92 -17.23
N VAL A 174 -7.32 -0.52 -16.33
CA VAL A 174 -6.61 0.76 -16.50
C VAL A 174 -5.11 0.64 -16.75
N LEU A 175 -4.51 -0.52 -16.49
CA LEU A 175 -3.05 -0.65 -16.65
C LEU A 175 -2.61 -0.55 -18.10
N ALA A 176 -1.53 0.18 -18.31
CA ALA A 176 -0.78 0.16 -19.56
C ALA A 176 -0.10 -1.20 -19.77
N MET A 177 0.19 -1.56 -21.00
CA MET A 177 1.01 -2.73 -21.31
C MET A 177 2.32 -2.70 -20.51
N ASN A 178 2.68 -3.82 -19.91
CA ASN A 178 3.81 -3.97 -18.98
C ASN A 178 3.64 -3.24 -17.64
N GLY A 179 2.46 -2.73 -17.33
CA GLY A 179 2.12 -2.14 -16.04
C GLY A 179 2.19 -3.14 -14.89
N SER A 180 2.13 -2.64 -13.66
CA SER A 180 2.27 -3.44 -12.45
C SER A 180 1.12 -3.18 -11.46
N PHE A 181 0.72 -4.24 -10.76
CA PHE A 181 -0.28 -4.20 -9.69
C PHE A 181 0.31 -4.72 -8.38
N ILE A 182 0.13 -3.97 -7.32
CA ILE A 182 0.58 -4.32 -5.97
C ILE A 182 -0.59 -4.21 -5.01
N ALA A 183 -0.93 -5.31 -4.33
CA ALA A 183 -2.03 -5.29 -3.36
C ALA A 183 -1.71 -6.07 -2.10
N LYS A 184 -2.28 -5.58 -1.00
CA LYS A 184 -2.28 -6.30 0.26
C LYS A 184 -3.24 -7.47 0.20
N VAL A 185 -2.76 -8.63 0.67
CA VAL A 185 -3.53 -9.85 0.86
C VAL A 185 -3.23 -10.46 2.22
N PHE A 186 -4.13 -11.29 2.73
CA PHE A 186 -3.87 -12.12 3.90
C PHE A 186 -3.60 -13.55 3.47
N LYS A 187 -2.59 -14.20 4.02
CA LYS A 187 -2.35 -15.63 3.79
C LYS A 187 -3.49 -16.44 4.37
N GLY A 188 -4.14 -17.31 3.59
CA GLY A 188 -5.23 -18.11 4.15
C GLY A 188 -6.08 -18.99 3.23
N GLY A 189 -5.70 -19.19 1.96
CA GLY A 189 -6.19 -20.34 1.18
C GLY A 189 -7.45 -20.18 0.32
N SER A 190 -8.26 -19.13 0.40
CA SER A 190 -9.38 -18.87 -0.53
C SER A 190 -8.99 -18.13 -1.81
N GLU A 191 -7.69 -17.89 -2.01
CA GLU A 191 -7.12 -17.02 -3.05
C GLU A 191 -6.87 -17.75 -4.40
N HIS A 192 -7.11 -19.07 -4.49
CA HIS A 192 -6.67 -19.85 -5.64
C HIS A 192 -7.28 -19.41 -6.98
N ALA A 193 -8.56 -19.03 -6.99
CA ALA A 193 -9.23 -18.58 -8.21
C ALA A 193 -8.64 -17.26 -8.71
N LEU A 194 -8.50 -16.28 -7.80
CA LEU A 194 -7.90 -14.97 -8.09
C LEU A 194 -6.45 -15.09 -8.54
N LEU A 195 -5.64 -15.90 -7.82
CA LEU A 195 -4.24 -16.15 -8.20
C LEU A 195 -4.11 -16.82 -9.57
N ASN A 196 -5.03 -17.71 -9.94
CA ASN A 196 -5.03 -18.35 -11.25
C ASN A 196 -5.36 -17.34 -12.37
N ARG A 197 -6.28 -16.39 -12.14
CA ARG A 197 -6.52 -15.28 -13.07
C ARG A 197 -5.27 -14.41 -13.20
N MET A 198 -4.70 -13.96 -12.09
CA MET A 198 -3.49 -13.15 -12.06
C MET A 198 -2.34 -13.78 -12.86
N LYS A 199 -2.14 -15.11 -12.74
CA LYS A 199 -1.12 -15.84 -13.50
C LYS A 199 -1.38 -15.93 -15.00
N LYS A 200 -2.63 -15.77 -15.44
CA LYS A 200 -2.97 -15.74 -16.87
C LYS A 200 -2.76 -14.36 -17.48
N GLU A 201 -2.95 -13.31 -16.71
CA GLU A 201 -2.98 -11.93 -17.16
C GLU A 201 -1.65 -11.18 -16.95
N PHE A 202 -0.80 -11.69 -16.03
CA PHE A 202 0.51 -11.13 -15.72
C PHE A 202 1.63 -12.14 -15.89
N LYS A 203 2.72 -11.69 -16.50
CA LYS A 203 3.92 -12.52 -16.70
C LYS A 203 4.60 -12.92 -15.39
N SER A 204 4.53 -12.05 -14.38
CA SER A 204 5.14 -12.30 -13.07
C SER A 204 4.13 -12.10 -11.95
N VAL A 205 3.95 -13.11 -11.11
CA VAL A 205 3.14 -13.10 -9.89
C VAL A 205 4.03 -13.50 -8.73
N ARG A 206 4.26 -12.57 -7.80
CA ARG A 206 5.14 -12.78 -6.64
C ARG A 206 4.43 -12.40 -5.36
N HIS A 207 4.74 -13.13 -4.29
CA HIS A 207 4.34 -12.75 -2.94
C HIS A 207 5.53 -12.17 -2.19
N ALA A 208 5.29 -11.11 -1.42
CA ALA A 208 6.31 -10.50 -0.59
C ALA A 208 5.73 -10.09 0.77
N LYS A 209 6.52 -10.31 1.82
CA LYS A 209 6.25 -9.75 3.14
C LYS A 209 7.40 -8.81 3.46
N PRO A 210 7.21 -7.47 3.35
CA PRO A 210 8.23 -6.50 3.73
C PRO A 210 8.59 -6.64 5.22
N ASP A 211 9.84 -6.37 5.59
CA ASP A 211 10.26 -6.35 7.00
C ASP A 211 9.50 -5.30 7.82
N ALA A 212 9.03 -4.24 7.17
CA ALA A 212 8.14 -3.25 7.77
C ALA A 212 6.73 -3.79 8.08
N SER A 213 6.31 -4.94 7.53
CA SER A 213 5.12 -5.65 8.00
C SER A 213 5.42 -6.34 9.32
N ARG A 214 4.47 -6.27 10.26
CA ARG A 214 4.64 -6.92 11.57
C ARG A 214 4.74 -8.43 11.41
N SER A 215 5.63 -9.07 12.16
CA SER A 215 5.87 -10.52 12.10
C SER A 215 4.60 -11.32 12.38
N GLU A 216 3.83 -10.89 13.38
CA GLU A 216 2.58 -11.53 13.81
C GLU A 216 1.38 -11.27 12.90
N SER A 217 1.46 -10.30 11.97
CA SER A 217 0.38 -10.00 11.03
C SER A 217 0.32 -11.05 9.91
N PRO A 218 -0.87 -11.54 9.51
CA PRO A 218 -1.04 -12.39 8.33
C PRO A 218 -0.81 -11.62 7.02
N GLU A 219 -0.63 -10.31 7.09
CA GLU A 219 -0.45 -9.41 5.96
C GLU A 219 0.75 -9.81 5.10
N THR A 220 0.53 -9.91 3.81
CA THR A 220 1.53 -10.03 2.76
C THR A 220 1.07 -9.22 1.55
N TYR A 221 1.92 -9.10 0.55
CA TYR A 221 1.59 -8.37 -0.69
C TYR A 221 1.72 -9.31 -1.88
N VAL A 222 0.74 -9.26 -2.78
CA VAL A 222 0.91 -9.77 -4.13
C VAL A 222 1.52 -8.66 -4.98
N VAL A 223 2.54 -8.99 -5.76
CA VAL A 223 3.22 -8.09 -6.69
C VAL A 223 3.12 -8.73 -8.06
N LEU A 224 2.34 -8.10 -8.94
CA LEU A 224 2.13 -8.51 -10.32
C LEU A 224 2.85 -7.54 -11.22
N SER A 225 3.53 -8.03 -12.23
CA SER A 225 4.20 -7.18 -13.20
C SER A 225 4.12 -7.73 -14.60
N LEU A 226 4.23 -6.81 -15.56
CA LEU A 226 4.16 -7.10 -16.99
C LEU A 226 2.80 -7.69 -17.37
N ILE A 227 1.72 -6.92 -17.17
CA ILE A 227 0.41 -7.24 -17.73
C ILE A 227 0.52 -7.36 -19.25
N HIS A 228 -0.17 -8.34 -19.85
CA HIS A 228 -0.02 -8.67 -21.28
C HIS A 228 -1.37 -8.95 -21.98
N ILE A 229 -2.47 -8.55 -21.37
CA ILE A 229 -3.82 -8.60 -21.97
C ILE A 229 -4.21 -7.29 -22.61
#